data_f512b9e7c5e1b0dce0d0c4d2cef9358d
#
_entry.id   f512b9e7c5e1b0dce0d0c4d2cef9358d
#
_cell.length_a   1.000
_cell.length_b   1.000
_cell.length_c   1.000
_cell.angle_alpha   90.00
_cell.angle_beta   90.00
_cell.angle_gamma   90.00
#
_symmetry.space_group_name_H-M   'P 1'
#
loop_
_entity.id
_entity.type
_entity.pdbx_description
1 polymer ?
#
loop_
_entity_poly.entity_id
_entity_poly.type
_entity_poly.pdbx_seq_one_letter_code
_entity_poly.pdbx_strand_id
1 'polypeptide(L)'
;MLDENEKLVSLPVSHRDHRTDGYLEKAASIVGLERLHFDTGAQLLEINSIFQLLAIVDNTPDELVRAKYLQLMPDLIMHALTGEIGTEYTIATTTGLYDTQENQWAYGLAKDLGIPMHFFGEVEDAGSIRGVLSEDIQAKTGLGPLRCIATTSHDTASAVVATPLESPGSAYISSGTWSLMGVEIDSPITNEITLHERLTNEGGFDRSIRLLRNITGLWIIQEVRRDLKSQGIEINYVDLVAAAKAQSDPWRTLFFVDAPVFVYAGGMIARIQQYARETGQPVPETPGEIAQATFASLALQYAHTADVLAECSGLAMPAIHIVGGGAQNEHLSQMTADVSNKEVITGPIEATAIGNAIVQAITTGAIADIGSARALISSSDMKFGTYQPTTDSSAREQIKAVRNRYEELIAHQRVTD
;
A
#
# COMPACT_ATOMS: atom_id res chain seq x y z
N MET A 1 -19.37 -6.97 -9.70
CA MET A 1 -19.73 -7.12 -11.14
C MET A 1 -21.16 -6.64 -11.35
N LEU A 2 -21.44 -6.08 -12.54
CA LEU A 2 -22.75 -5.62 -12.98
C LEU A 2 -23.25 -6.51 -14.14
N ASP A 3 -24.56 -6.70 -14.24
CA ASP A 3 -25.23 -7.42 -15.33
C ASP A 3 -25.49 -6.51 -16.56
N GLU A 4 -26.18 -7.01 -17.56
CA GLU A 4 -26.56 -6.27 -18.78
C GLU A 4 -27.49 -5.05 -18.51
N ASN A 5 -28.15 -5.01 -17.35
CA ASN A 5 -29.00 -3.91 -16.90
C ASN A 5 -28.29 -3.01 -15.89
N GLU A 6 -26.97 -3.13 -15.78
CA GLU A 6 -26.10 -2.37 -14.87
C GLU A 6 -26.45 -2.55 -13.38
N LYS A 7 -27.06 -3.70 -13.04
CA LYS A 7 -27.37 -4.07 -11.65
C LYS A 7 -26.30 -4.99 -11.09
N LEU A 8 -26.08 -4.89 -9.78
CA LEU A 8 -25.17 -5.79 -9.09
C LEU A 8 -25.58 -7.26 -9.30
N VAL A 9 -24.65 -8.07 -9.81
CA VAL A 9 -24.80 -9.53 -9.93
C VAL A 9 -24.86 -10.16 -8.54
N SER A 10 -24.03 -9.67 -7.62
CA SER A 10 -23.97 -10.03 -6.21
C SER A 10 -23.44 -8.85 -5.41
N LEU A 11 -23.59 -8.87 -4.08
CA LEU A 11 -22.99 -7.84 -3.23
C LEU A 11 -21.47 -7.89 -3.30
N PRO A 12 -20.79 -6.73 -3.28
CA PRO A 12 -19.34 -6.67 -3.17
C PRO A 12 -18.86 -7.39 -1.90
N VAL A 13 -17.82 -8.19 -2.02
CA VAL A 13 -17.23 -8.93 -0.92
C VAL A 13 -15.95 -8.21 -0.46
N SER A 14 -15.74 -8.19 0.85
CA SER A 14 -14.52 -7.59 1.42
C SER A 14 -13.27 -8.31 0.90
N HIS A 15 -12.21 -7.56 0.65
CA HIS A 15 -10.89 -8.11 0.32
C HIS A 15 -10.29 -8.96 1.46
N ARG A 16 -10.83 -8.85 2.68
CA ARG A 16 -10.42 -9.66 3.84
C ARG A 16 -11.31 -10.88 4.08
N ASP A 17 -12.16 -11.22 3.14
CA ASP A 17 -12.99 -12.43 3.22
C ASP A 17 -12.11 -13.67 3.00
N HIS A 18 -12.33 -14.71 3.79
CA HIS A 18 -11.57 -15.97 3.73
C HIS A 18 -11.81 -16.79 2.47
N ARG A 19 -12.69 -16.34 1.56
CA ARG A 19 -12.97 -17.08 0.31
C ARG A 19 -11.76 -17.16 -0.63
N THR A 20 -10.73 -16.35 -0.42
CA THR A 20 -9.49 -16.35 -1.20
C THR A 20 -8.36 -17.14 -0.55
N ASP A 21 -8.56 -17.66 0.66
CA ASP A 21 -7.54 -18.46 1.36
C ASP A 21 -7.12 -19.66 0.48
N GLY A 22 -5.81 -19.81 0.22
CA GLY A 22 -5.23 -20.86 -0.61
C GLY A 22 -5.35 -20.67 -2.13
N TYR A 23 -5.95 -19.56 -2.60
CA TYR A 23 -6.07 -19.31 -4.05
C TYR A 23 -4.80 -18.80 -4.70
N LEU A 24 -3.87 -18.25 -3.94
CA LEU A 24 -2.51 -17.94 -4.43
C LEU A 24 -1.78 -19.23 -4.79
N GLU A 25 -1.74 -20.21 -3.90
CA GLU A 25 -1.11 -21.53 -4.12
C GLU A 25 -1.79 -22.27 -5.26
N LYS A 26 -3.14 -22.20 -5.35
CA LYS A 26 -3.88 -22.77 -6.45
C LYS A 26 -3.47 -22.16 -7.79
N ALA A 27 -3.46 -20.82 -7.90
CA ALA A 27 -3.06 -20.14 -9.11
C ALA A 27 -1.60 -20.48 -9.49
N ALA A 28 -0.70 -20.47 -8.49
CA ALA A 28 0.70 -20.84 -8.68
C ALA A 28 0.87 -22.29 -9.17
N SER A 29 0.02 -23.21 -8.72
CA SER A 29 0.02 -24.62 -9.21
C SER A 29 -0.41 -24.76 -10.67
N ILE A 30 -1.18 -23.80 -11.20
CA ILE A 30 -1.68 -23.82 -12.59
C ILE A 30 -0.69 -23.16 -13.55
N VAL A 31 -0.21 -21.95 -13.20
CA VAL A 31 0.59 -21.11 -14.12
C VAL A 31 2.01 -20.84 -13.66
N GLY A 32 2.35 -21.17 -12.43
CA GLY A 32 3.62 -20.84 -11.79
C GLY A 32 3.62 -19.47 -11.11
N LEU A 33 4.34 -19.36 -9.99
CA LEU A 33 4.45 -18.12 -9.22
C LEU A 33 5.15 -17.02 -10.01
N GLU A 34 6.22 -17.37 -10.73
CA GLU A 34 6.98 -16.46 -11.59
C GLU A 34 6.08 -15.79 -12.64
N ARG A 35 5.24 -16.58 -13.32
CA ARG A 35 4.37 -16.08 -14.35
C ARG A 35 3.29 -15.14 -13.78
N LEU A 36 2.72 -15.46 -12.60
CA LEU A 36 1.78 -14.56 -11.92
C LEU A 36 2.40 -13.17 -11.72
N HIS A 37 3.65 -13.12 -11.29
CA HIS A 37 4.37 -11.86 -11.07
C HIS A 37 4.83 -11.20 -12.38
N PHE A 38 5.45 -11.95 -13.30
CA PHE A 38 6.07 -11.36 -14.49
C PHE A 38 5.07 -10.86 -15.52
N ASP A 39 3.89 -11.51 -15.65
CA ASP A 39 2.83 -11.08 -16.56
C ASP A 39 2.07 -9.83 -16.05
N THR A 40 2.20 -9.47 -14.76
CA THR A 40 1.42 -8.38 -14.16
C THR A 40 2.26 -7.31 -13.46
N GLY A 41 3.46 -7.69 -13.02
CA GLY A 41 4.30 -6.86 -12.15
C GLY A 41 3.76 -6.70 -10.73
N ALA A 42 2.68 -7.40 -10.37
CA ALA A 42 2.02 -7.22 -9.09
C ALA A 42 2.71 -7.99 -7.96
N GLN A 43 2.69 -7.42 -6.75
CA GLN A 43 2.94 -8.18 -5.53
C GLN A 43 1.79 -9.17 -5.33
N LEU A 44 2.12 -10.44 -5.15
CA LEU A 44 1.12 -11.49 -5.01
C LEU A 44 0.60 -11.52 -3.57
N LEU A 45 -0.63 -11.08 -3.40
CA LEU A 45 -1.34 -11.04 -2.12
C LEU A 45 -2.74 -11.67 -2.33
N GLU A 46 -3.18 -12.49 -1.40
CA GLU A 46 -4.51 -13.14 -1.47
C GLU A 46 -5.69 -12.17 -1.65
N ILE A 47 -5.46 -10.89 -1.32
CA ILE A 47 -6.45 -9.82 -1.49
C ILE A 47 -6.61 -9.34 -2.94
N ASN A 48 -5.68 -9.68 -3.86
CA ASN A 48 -5.78 -9.24 -5.25
C ASN A 48 -7.04 -9.79 -5.94
N SER A 49 -7.57 -9.00 -6.87
CA SER A 49 -8.83 -9.33 -7.57
C SER A 49 -8.75 -10.64 -8.36
N ILE A 50 -7.57 -11.03 -8.87
CA ILE A 50 -7.34 -12.30 -9.55
C ILE A 50 -7.80 -13.50 -8.70
N PHE A 51 -7.47 -13.51 -7.39
CA PHE A 51 -7.85 -14.60 -6.49
C PHE A 51 -9.34 -14.55 -6.13
N GLN A 52 -9.93 -13.34 -6.04
CA GLN A 52 -11.36 -13.18 -5.88
C GLN A 52 -12.15 -13.76 -7.07
N LEU A 53 -11.68 -13.50 -8.29
CA LEU A 53 -12.29 -14.05 -9.51
C LEU A 53 -12.12 -15.57 -9.62
N LEU A 54 -10.95 -16.10 -9.25
CA LEU A 54 -10.74 -17.54 -9.18
C LEU A 54 -11.68 -18.22 -8.18
N ALA A 55 -11.91 -17.60 -7.02
CA ALA A 55 -12.88 -18.12 -6.06
C ALA A 55 -14.31 -18.13 -6.62
N ILE A 56 -14.66 -17.13 -7.45
CA ILE A 56 -15.96 -17.11 -8.15
C ILE A 56 -16.02 -18.18 -9.24
N VAL A 57 -14.95 -18.39 -10.02
CA VAL A 57 -14.87 -19.48 -11.01
C VAL A 57 -15.21 -20.83 -10.40
N ASP A 58 -14.70 -21.09 -9.19
CA ASP A 58 -14.91 -22.38 -8.54
C ASP A 58 -16.26 -22.51 -7.84
N ASN A 59 -16.70 -21.45 -7.16
CA ASN A 59 -17.80 -21.57 -6.20
C ASN A 59 -19.13 -21.03 -6.73
N THR A 60 -19.10 -20.00 -7.59
CA THR A 60 -20.30 -19.34 -8.10
C THR A 60 -20.17 -18.94 -9.58
N PRO A 61 -19.81 -19.87 -10.50
CA PRO A 61 -19.55 -19.57 -11.90
C PRO A 61 -20.72 -18.88 -12.63
N ASP A 62 -21.95 -19.11 -12.18
CA ASP A 62 -23.14 -18.45 -12.73
C ASP A 62 -23.10 -16.93 -12.58
N GLU A 63 -22.35 -16.40 -11.60
CA GLU A 63 -22.14 -14.96 -11.46
C GLU A 63 -21.33 -14.41 -12.64
N LEU A 64 -20.30 -15.14 -13.09
CA LEU A 64 -19.47 -14.74 -14.23
C LEU A 64 -20.26 -14.78 -15.55
N VAL A 65 -21.18 -15.73 -15.71
CA VAL A 65 -22.04 -15.82 -16.90
C VAL A 65 -22.99 -14.61 -17.00
N ARG A 66 -23.51 -14.14 -15.86
CA ARG A 66 -24.40 -12.97 -15.80
C ARG A 66 -23.65 -11.64 -15.85
N ALA A 67 -22.36 -11.63 -15.52
CA ALA A 67 -21.56 -10.43 -15.48
C ALA A 67 -21.37 -9.84 -16.88
N LYS A 68 -21.61 -8.55 -17.01
CA LYS A 68 -21.35 -7.76 -18.22
C LYS A 68 -20.23 -6.77 -18.04
N TYR A 69 -20.05 -6.26 -16.80
CA TYR A 69 -19.03 -5.27 -16.48
C TYR A 69 -18.37 -5.60 -15.14
N LEU A 70 -17.04 -5.59 -15.11
CA LEU A 70 -16.26 -5.55 -13.88
C LEU A 70 -16.12 -4.10 -13.44
N GLN A 71 -16.51 -3.81 -12.22
CA GLN A 71 -16.29 -2.51 -11.61
C GLN A 71 -15.49 -2.68 -10.32
N LEU A 72 -14.34 -2.04 -10.22
CA LEU A 72 -13.61 -1.94 -8.97
C LEU A 72 -14.36 -0.97 -8.05
N MET A 73 -14.10 -1.01 -6.75
CA MET A 73 -14.94 -0.25 -5.80
C MET A 73 -15.04 1.25 -6.09
N PRO A 74 -13.94 1.97 -6.42
CA PRO A 74 -14.03 3.37 -6.80
C PRO A 74 -14.86 3.59 -8.07
N ASP A 75 -14.70 2.70 -9.05
CA ASP A 75 -15.44 2.76 -10.32
C ASP A 75 -16.93 2.51 -10.11
N LEU A 76 -17.26 1.56 -9.23
CA LEU A 76 -18.66 1.30 -8.86
C LEU A 76 -19.33 2.51 -8.19
N ILE A 77 -18.60 3.22 -7.33
CA ILE A 77 -19.12 4.46 -6.73
C ILE A 77 -19.29 5.56 -7.80
N MET A 78 -18.31 5.68 -8.71
CA MET A 78 -18.41 6.63 -9.82
C MET A 78 -19.59 6.32 -10.73
N HIS A 79 -19.81 5.03 -11.07
CA HIS A 79 -20.98 4.57 -11.81
C HIS A 79 -22.28 4.94 -11.07
N ALA A 80 -22.37 4.72 -9.76
CA ALA A 80 -23.55 5.08 -8.98
C ALA A 80 -23.84 6.60 -8.98
N LEU A 81 -22.81 7.44 -9.14
CA LEU A 81 -22.95 8.89 -9.21
C LEU A 81 -23.33 9.39 -10.60
N THR A 82 -22.82 8.75 -11.66
CA THR A 82 -22.91 9.27 -13.04
C THR A 82 -23.80 8.42 -13.96
N GLY A 83 -23.89 7.13 -13.70
CA GLY A 83 -24.41 6.13 -14.64
C GLY A 83 -23.38 5.64 -15.66
N GLU A 84 -22.17 6.17 -15.68
CA GLU A 84 -21.14 5.81 -16.66
C GLU A 84 -20.29 4.63 -16.17
N ILE A 85 -20.00 3.70 -17.09
CA ILE A 85 -19.10 2.56 -16.86
C ILE A 85 -17.67 2.96 -17.22
N GLY A 86 -16.71 2.63 -16.39
CA GLY A 86 -15.29 2.85 -16.64
C GLY A 86 -14.42 2.11 -15.65
N THR A 87 -13.12 2.01 -15.93
CA THR A 87 -12.12 1.41 -15.05
C THR A 87 -10.90 2.34 -15.02
N GLU A 88 -10.57 2.86 -13.84
CA GLU A 88 -9.46 3.79 -13.72
C GLU A 88 -8.13 3.03 -13.55
N TYR A 89 -7.08 3.56 -14.18
CA TYR A 89 -5.77 2.94 -14.33
C TYR A 89 -5.10 2.58 -12.98
N THR A 90 -5.06 3.51 -12.03
CA THR A 90 -4.29 3.27 -10.80
C THR A 90 -4.87 2.14 -9.95
N ILE A 91 -6.20 1.95 -9.97
CA ILE A 91 -6.83 0.83 -9.29
C ILE A 91 -6.82 -0.44 -10.12
N ALA A 92 -6.87 -0.36 -11.46
CA ALA A 92 -6.78 -1.52 -12.36
C ALA A 92 -5.47 -2.28 -12.15
N THR A 93 -4.35 -1.57 -11.98
CA THR A 93 -3.02 -2.17 -11.80
C THR A 93 -2.85 -2.92 -10.49
N THR A 94 -3.74 -2.74 -9.50
CA THR A 94 -3.70 -3.48 -8.23
C THR A 94 -4.36 -4.86 -8.29
N THR A 95 -5.01 -5.17 -9.42
CA THR A 95 -5.87 -6.37 -9.54
C THR A 95 -5.12 -7.69 -9.61
N GLY A 96 -3.82 -7.67 -9.97
CA GLY A 96 -3.07 -8.87 -10.35
C GLY A 96 -3.51 -9.44 -11.70
N LEU A 97 -4.23 -8.65 -12.52
CA LEU A 97 -4.71 -9.01 -13.86
C LEU A 97 -4.40 -7.96 -14.92
N TYR A 98 -3.67 -6.91 -14.57
CA TYR A 98 -3.25 -5.86 -15.49
C TYR A 98 -1.75 -5.98 -15.76
N ASP A 99 -1.39 -6.13 -17.02
CA ASP A 99 0.01 -6.12 -17.49
C ASP A 99 0.48 -4.67 -17.60
N THR A 100 1.32 -4.27 -16.65
CA THR A 100 1.85 -2.90 -16.60
C THR A 100 2.91 -2.63 -17.67
N GLN A 101 3.55 -3.66 -18.23
CA GLN A 101 4.53 -3.53 -19.32
C GLN A 101 3.84 -3.29 -20.67
N GLU A 102 2.85 -4.13 -20.99
CA GLU A 102 2.07 -4.04 -22.23
C GLU A 102 0.90 -3.05 -22.12
N ASN A 103 0.66 -2.52 -20.90
CA ASN A 103 -0.39 -1.55 -20.59
C ASN A 103 -1.80 -2.01 -21.01
N GLN A 104 -2.13 -3.26 -20.69
CA GLN A 104 -3.40 -3.92 -21.00
C GLN A 104 -3.76 -4.99 -19.97
N TRP A 105 -4.97 -5.52 -20.04
CA TRP A 105 -5.33 -6.69 -19.23
C TRP A 105 -4.49 -7.90 -19.62
N ALA A 106 -4.05 -8.69 -18.65
CA ALA A 106 -3.25 -9.90 -18.82
C ALA A 106 -4.10 -11.08 -19.37
N TYR A 107 -4.61 -10.93 -20.57
CA TYR A 107 -5.56 -11.87 -21.21
C TYR A 107 -5.06 -13.31 -21.24
N GLY A 108 -3.76 -13.52 -21.49
CA GLY A 108 -3.14 -14.84 -21.52
C GLY A 108 -3.19 -15.51 -20.15
N LEU A 109 -2.83 -14.78 -19.11
CA LEU A 109 -2.85 -15.25 -17.72
C LEU A 109 -4.29 -15.58 -17.28
N ALA A 110 -5.23 -14.67 -17.50
CA ALA A 110 -6.63 -14.86 -17.16
C ALA A 110 -7.24 -16.10 -17.84
N LYS A 111 -6.95 -16.29 -19.14
CA LYS A 111 -7.41 -17.46 -19.91
C LYS A 111 -6.90 -18.77 -19.32
N ASP A 112 -5.62 -18.86 -19.00
CA ASP A 112 -5.00 -20.09 -18.47
C ASP A 112 -5.51 -20.42 -17.06
N LEU A 113 -5.92 -19.39 -16.30
CA LEU A 113 -6.59 -19.53 -15.01
C LEU A 113 -8.11 -19.78 -15.11
N GLY A 114 -8.67 -19.80 -16.32
CA GLY A 114 -10.10 -20.00 -16.54
C GLY A 114 -10.97 -18.79 -16.17
N ILE A 115 -10.41 -17.60 -16.03
CA ILE A 115 -11.13 -16.37 -15.75
C ILE A 115 -11.67 -15.79 -17.06
N PRO A 116 -13.00 -15.65 -17.24
CA PRO A 116 -13.57 -15.04 -18.45
C PRO A 116 -13.24 -13.54 -18.51
N MET A 117 -12.87 -13.07 -19.71
CA MET A 117 -12.43 -11.67 -19.89
C MET A 117 -13.47 -10.78 -20.57
N HIS A 118 -14.69 -11.28 -20.85
CA HIS A 118 -15.71 -10.54 -21.58
C HIS A 118 -16.32 -9.35 -20.83
N PHE A 119 -16.12 -9.29 -19.51
CA PHE A 119 -16.62 -8.21 -18.64
C PHE A 119 -15.53 -7.18 -18.25
N PHE A 120 -14.29 -7.34 -18.73
CA PHE A 120 -13.23 -6.37 -18.54
C PHE A 120 -13.38 -5.23 -19.55
N GLY A 121 -13.47 -3.99 -19.07
CA GLY A 121 -13.57 -2.79 -19.88
C GLY A 121 -12.22 -2.19 -20.26
N GLU A 122 -12.28 -1.14 -21.07
CA GLU A 122 -11.13 -0.30 -21.33
C GLU A 122 -10.69 0.43 -20.06
N VAL A 123 -9.38 0.64 -19.92
CA VAL A 123 -8.79 1.31 -18.76
C VAL A 123 -8.48 2.75 -19.13
N GLU A 124 -9.10 3.69 -18.40
CA GLU A 124 -8.93 5.13 -18.60
C GLU A 124 -7.86 5.72 -17.67
N ASP A 125 -7.30 6.86 -18.10
CA ASP A 125 -6.31 7.57 -17.33
C ASP A 125 -6.92 8.30 -16.12
N ALA A 126 -6.15 8.39 -15.03
CA ALA A 126 -6.47 9.30 -13.94
C ALA A 126 -6.58 10.75 -14.47
N GLY A 127 -7.62 11.44 -14.07
CA GLY A 127 -7.97 12.76 -14.58
C GLY A 127 -9.00 12.76 -15.73
N SER A 128 -9.41 11.59 -16.22
CA SER A 128 -10.47 11.48 -17.22
C SER A 128 -11.83 11.98 -16.68
N ILE A 129 -12.59 12.68 -17.51
CA ILE A 129 -13.95 13.11 -17.15
C ILE A 129 -14.89 11.93 -17.43
N ARG A 130 -15.37 11.28 -16.37
CA ARG A 130 -16.31 10.16 -16.44
C ARG A 130 -17.78 10.62 -16.37
N GLY A 131 -18.13 11.64 -17.11
CA GLY A 131 -19.50 12.13 -17.18
C GLY A 131 -19.84 13.24 -16.19
N VAL A 132 -21.14 13.39 -15.93
CA VAL A 132 -21.71 14.35 -14.99
C VAL A 132 -22.60 13.62 -13.98
N LEU A 133 -22.88 14.25 -12.84
CA LEU A 133 -23.85 13.70 -11.89
C LEU A 133 -25.16 13.35 -12.59
N SER A 134 -25.69 12.17 -12.35
CA SER A 134 -26.98 11.73 -12.88
C SER A 134 -28.12 12.61 -12.41
N GLU A 135 -29.21 12.71 -13.17
CA GLU A 135 -30.38 13.55 -12.83
C GLU A 135 -30.96 13.15 -11.47
N ASP A 136 -30.96 11.87 -11.11
CA ASP A 136 -31.44 11.39 -9.82
C ASP A 136 -30.56 11.91 -8.66
N ILE A 137 -29.23 11.91 -8.81
CA ILE A 137 -28.31 12.46 -7.81
C ILE A 137 -28.46 13.99 -7.72
N GLN A 138 -28.58 14.68 -8.85
CA GLN A 138 -28.82 16.11 -8.88
C GLN A 138 -30.10 16.47 -8.12
N ALA A 139 -31.21 15.74 -8.38
CA ALA A 139 -32.47 15.96 -7.70
C ALA A 139 -32.42 15.71 -6.18
N LYS A 140 -31.70 14.67 -5.75
CA LYS A 140 -31.53 14.31 -4.33
C LYS A 140 -30.64 15.27 -3.55
N THR A 141 -29.65 15.86 -4.20
CA THR A 141 -28.63 16.69 -3.54
C THR A 141 -28.85 18.17 -3.71
N GLY A 142 -29.63 18.58 -4.70
CA GLY A 142 -29.77 19.98 -5.12
C GLY A 142 -28.56 20.53 -5.87
N LEU A 143 -27.60 19.69 -6.20
CA LEU A 143 -26.41 20.04 -7.01
C LEU A 143 -26.80 20.09 -8.50
N GLY A 144 -26.11 20.92 -9.27
CA GLY A 144 -26.24 20.94 -10.73
C GLY A 144 -25.47 19.77 -11.40
N PRO A 145 -25.35 19.81 -12.75
CA PRO A 145 -24.63 18.79 -13.53
C PRO A 145 -23.11 18.93 -13.35
N LEU A 146 -22.60 18.60 -12.16
CA LEU A 146 -21.17 18.62 -11.86
C LEU A 146 -20.45 17.54 -12.65
N ARG A 147 -19.32 17.90 -13.25
CA ARG A 147 -18.42 16.92 -13.88
C ARG A 147 -17.81 16.02 -12.81
N CYS A 148 -17.85 14.72 -13.07
CA CYS A 148 -17.22 13.69 -12.25
C CYS A 148 -15.91 13.28 -12.92
N ILE A 149 -14.82 13.37 -12.19
CA ILE A 149 -13.46 13.08 -12.67
C ILE A 149 -12.98 11.80 -12.03
N ALA A 150 -12.56 10.82 -12.85
CA ALA A 150 -11.86 9.63 -12.38
C ALA A 150 -10.45 10.06 -11.94
N THR A 151 -10.29 10.28 -10.64
CA THR A 151 -9.00 10.66 -10.06
C THR A 151 -8.09 9.43 -9.95
N THR A 152 -6.87 9.59 -9.43
CA THR A 152 -6.07 8.45 -8.97
C THR A 152 -6.85 7.72 -7.87
N SER A 153 -7.63 6.71 -8.27
CA SER A 153 -8.65 6.11 -7.40
C SER A 153 -8.09 5.08 -6.42
N HIS A 154 -6.86 4.61 -6.64
CA HIS A 154 -6.09 3.96 -5.58
C HIS A 154 -5.59 5.02 -4.59
N ASP A 155 -5.94 4.91 -3.30
CA ASP A 155 -5.68 5.90 -2.26
C ASP A 155 -4.20 6.27 -2.13
N THR A 156 -3.30 5.29 -2.25
CA THR A 156 -1.85 5.53 -2.24
C THR A 156 -1.39 6.27 -3.48
N ALA A 157 -1.97 6.02 -4.66
CA ALA A 157 -1.65 6.78 -5.86
C ALA A 157 -2.00 8.27 -5.67
N SER A 158 -3.16 8.55 -5.10
CA SER A 158 -3.54 9.91 -4.69
C SER A 158 -2.56 10.49 -3.67
N ALA A 159 -2.17 9.74 -2.64
CA ALA A 159 -1.21 10.21 -1.64
C ALA A 159 0.13 10.58 -2.26
N VAL A 160 0.62 9.81 -3.24
CA VAL A 160 1.87 10.08 -3.96
C VAL A 160 1.78 11.35 -4.82
N VAL A 161 0.63 11.63 -5.44
CA VAL A 161 0.40 12.90 -6.14
C VAL A 161 0.67 14.10 -5.22
N ALA A 162 0.20 14.01 -3.97
CA ALA A 162 0.38 15.07 -2.97
C ALA A 162 1.71 15.01 -2.22
N THR A 163 2.55 14.01 -2.47
CA THR A 163 3.86 13.94 -1.81
C THR A 163 4.83 14.90 -2.48
N PRO A 164 5.48 15.82 -1.74
CA PRO A 164 6.38 16.80 -2.33
C PRO A 164 7.75 16.17 -2.62
N LEU A 165 7.83 15.28 -3.62
CA LEU A 165 9.06 14.62 -4.07
C LEU A 165 9.95 15.60 -4.82
N GLU A 166 10.62 16.49 -4.07
CA GLU A 166 11.46 17.57 -4.63
C GLU A 166 12.73 17.05 -5.29
N SER A 167 13.33 16.02 -4.73
CA SER A 167 14.54 15.41 -5.27
C SER A 167 14.18 14.17 -6.08
N PRO A 168 14.54 14.11 -7.38
CA PRO A 168 14.31 12.93 -8.20
C PRO A 168 14.84 11.65 -7.54
N GLY A 169 14.03 10.60 -7.56
CA GLY A 169 14.38 9.32 -6.96
C GLY A 169 14.22 9.25 -5.45
N SER A 170 13.62 10.25 -4.79
CA SER A 170 13.21 10.12 -3.39
C SER A 170 12.15 9.04 -3.23
N ALA A 171 12.25 8.27 -2.13
CA ALA A 171 11.22 7.31 -1.78
C ALA A 171 10.05 8.00 -1.06
N TYR A 172 8.88 7.38 -1.14
CA TYR A 172 7.73 7.74 -0.32
C TYR A 172 7.29 6.58 0.56
N ILE A 173 6.63 6.89 1.66
CA ILE A 173 5.88 5.94 2.49
C ILE A 173 4.49 6.53 2.71
N SER A 174 3.47 5.93 2.10
CA SER A 174 2.09 6.17 2.50
C SER A 174 1.79 5.35 3.73
N SER A 175 1.87 6.01 4.90
CA SER A 175 1.83 5.35 6.21
C SER A 175 0.46 5.46 6.85
N GLY A 176 -0.27 4.37 6.83
CA GLY A 176 -1.58 4.18 7.42
C GLY A 176 -1.67 2.83 8.15
N THR A 177 -2.79 2.14 8.01
CA THR A 177 -2.94 0.74 8.45
C THR A 177 -1.88 -0.13 7.77
N TRP A 178 -1.73 -0.01 6.46
CA TRP A 178 -0.59 -0.49 5.70
C TRP A 178 0.47 0.63 5.60
N SER A 179 1.70 0.25 5.28
CA SER A 179 2.73 1.18 4.83
C SER A 179 3.16 0.79 3.42
N LEU A 180 2.75 1.60 2.43
CA LEU A 180 3.15 1.38 1.05
C LEU A 180 4.37 2.25 0.78
N MET A 181 5.53 1.59 0.66
CA MET A 181 6.81 2.26 0.43
C MET A 181 7.30 2.02 -0.99
N GLY A 182 7.61 3.09 -1.71
CA GLY A 182 8.03 2.99 -3.11
C GLY A 182 8.72 4.21 -3.65
N VAL A 183 8.98 4.15 -4.95
CA VAL A 183 9.52 5.24 -5.79
C VAL A 183 8.67 5.40 -7.04
N GLU A 184 8.64 6.59 -7.63
CA GLU A 184 8.08 6.81 -8.95
C GLU A 184 9.16 6.54 -10.02
N ILE A 185 8.81 5.76 -11.04
CA ILE A 185 9.65 5.42 -12.18
C ILE A 185 8.85 5.53 -13.48
N ASP A 186 9.55 5.66 -14.60
CA ASP A 186 8.91 5.85 -15.93
C ASP A 186 8.42 4.53 -16.55
N SER A 187 8.99 3.41 -16.15
CA SER A 187 8.68 2.09 -16.73
C SER A 187 8.70 1.01 -15.67
N PRO A 188 7.83 -0.01 -15.77
CA PRO A 188 7.77 -1.09 -14.79
C PRO A 188 9.07 -1.92 -14.78
N ILE A 189 9.43 -2.41 -13.60
CA ILE A 189 10.58 -3.30 -13.39
C ILE A 189 10.06 -4.62 -12.85
N THR A 190 10.23 -5.68 -13.65
CA THR A 190 9.89 -7.06 -13.29
C THR A 190 11.10 -7.96 -13.49
N ASN A 191 11.60 -8.54 -12.43
CA ASN A 191 12.76 -9.44 -12.42
C ASN A 191 12.75 -10.34 -11.19
N GLU A 192 13.74 -11.20 -11.05
CA GLU A 192 13.92 -12.10 -9.91
C GLU A 192 13.92 -11.35 -8.56
N ILE A 193 14.53 -10.16 -8.50
CA ILE A 193 14.59 -9.37 -7.27
C ILE A 193 13.20 -8.87 -6.90
N THR A 194 12.44 -8.33 -7.87
CA THR A 194 11.08 -7.82 -7.59
C THR A 194 10.13 -8.93 -7.14
N LEU A 195 10.26 -10.13 -7.68
CA LEU A 195 9.51 -11.30 -7.23
C LEU A 195 9.92 -11.70 -5.80
N HIS A 196 11.21 -11.88 -5.56
CA HIS A 196 11.74 -12.33 -4.28
C HIS A 196 11.49 -11.33 -3.15
N GLU A 197 11.65 -10.04 -3.44
CA GLU A 197 11.44 -8.95 -2.48
C GLU A 197 9.98 -8.48 -2.43
N ARG A 198 9.09 -9.17 -3.15
CA ARG A 198 7.64 -8.88 -3.16
C ARG A 198 7.34 -7.41 -3.51
N LEU A 199 8.00 -6.89 -4.55
CA LEU A 199 7.69 -5.56 -5.08
C LEU A 199 6.50 -5.65 -6.05
N THR A 200 5.81 -4.52 -6.22
CA THR A 200 4.72 -4.35 -7.17
C THR A 200 4.95 -3.12 -8.03
N ASN A 201 4.55 -3.21 -9.30
CA ASN A 201 4.46 -2.08 -10.22
C ASN A 201 3.01 -1.65 -10.30
N GLU A 202 2.67 -0.56 -9.67
CA GLU A 202 1.31 -0.02 -9.68
C GLU A 202 1.26 1.31 -10.42
N GLY A 203 0.13 1.58 -11.08
CA GLY A 203 -0.08 2.82 -11.79
C GLY A 203 -0.05 4.05 -10.90
N GLY A 204 0.64 5.09 -11.36
CA GLY A 204 0.63 6.42 -10.80
C GLY A 204 -0.16 7.40 -11.69
N PHE A 205 -0.14 8.69 -11.31
CA PHE A 205 -0.70 9.76 -12.13
C PHE A 205 0.15 9.95 -13.41
N ASP A 206 -0.50 10.32 -14.51
CA ASP A 206 0.16 10.52 -15.83
C ASP A 206 0.91 9.28 -16.33
N ARG A 207 0.33 8.09 -16.08
CA ARG A 207 0.89 6.79 -16.46
C ARG A 207 2.27 6.49 -15.88
N SER A 208 2.73 7.23 -14.88
CA SER A 208 3.92 6.84 -14.12
C SER A 208 3.71 5.49 -13.44
N ILE A 209 4.80 4.82 -13.09
CA ILE A 209 4.79 3.58 -12.33
C ILE A 209 5.27 3.86 -10.91
N ARG A 210 4.55 3.35 -9.95
CA ARG A 210 4.96 3.29 -8.56
C ARG A 210 5.54 1.90 -8.28
N LEU A 211 6.87 1.77 -8.32
CA LEU A 211 7.54 0.57 -7.86
C LEU A 211 7.54 0.60 -6.33
N LEU A 212 6.80 -0.28 -5.70
CA LEU A 212 6.59 -0.24 -4.26
C LEU A 212 6.49 -1.63 -3.62
N ARG A 213 6.51 -1.66 -2.30
CA ARG A 213 6.18 -2.81 -1.46
C ARG A 213 5.05 -2.45 -0.51
N ASN A 214 4.06 -3.33 -0.42
CA ASN A 214 3.07 -3.31 0.64
C ASN A 214 3.67 -3.94 1.90
N ILE A 215 3.78 -3.18 2.96
CA ILE A 215 4.34 -3.59 4.26
C ILE A 215 3.19 -3.60 5.27
N THR A 216 3.17 -4.59 6.15
CA THR A 216 2.26 -4.61 7.29
C THR A 216 2.61 -3.45 8.22
N GLY A 217 1.95 -2.31 8.06
CA GLY A 217 2.31 -1.05 8.66
C GLY A 217 1.83 -0.87 10.10
N LEU A 218 1.14 0.26 10.37
CA LEU A 218 0.63 0.57 11.70
C LEU A 218 -0.56 -0.31 12.14
N TRP A 219 -1.01 -1.25 11.30
CA TRP A 219 -1.94 -2.31 11.68
C TRP A 219 -1.50 -3.04 12.94
N ILE A 220 -0.20 -3.40 13.03
CA ILE A 220 0.34 -4.12 14.18
C ILE A 220 0.09 -3.33 15.47
N ILE A 221 0.43 -2.04 15.50
CA ILE A 221 0.23 -1.21 16.68
C ILE A 221 -1.26 -0.94 16.99
N GLN A 222 -2.11 -0.91 15.96
CA GLN A 222 -3.56 -0.81 16.15
C GLN A 222 -4.11 -2.06 16.82
N GLU A 223 -3.66 -3.25 16.41
CA GLU A 223 -4.04 -4.52 17.05
C GLU A 223 -3.48 -4.64 18.48
N VAL A 224 -2.23 -4.22 18.70
CA VAL A 224 -1.66 -4.14 20.06
C VAL A 224 -2.54 -3.28 20.96
N ARG A 225 -2.99 -2.11 20.49
CA ARG A 225 -3.90 -1.25 21.28
C ARG A 225 -5.26 -1.91 21.52
N ARG A 226 -5.78 -2.66 20.54
CA ARG A 226 -7.04 -3.41 20.68
C ARG A 226 -6.90 -4.52 21.72
N ASP A 227 -5.79 -5.25 21.73
CA ASP A 227 -5.48 -6.26 22.71
C ASP A 227 -5.34 -5.68 24.13
N LEU A 228 -4.59 -4.57 24.27
CA LEU A 228 -4.46 -3.85 25.56
C LEU A 228 -5.82 -3.42 26.10
N LYS A 229 -6.67 -2.85 25.25
CA LYS A 229 -8.03 -2.46 25.64
C LYS A 229 -8.87 -3.66 26.10
N SER A 230 -8.74 -4.82 25.42
CA SER A 230 -9.44 -6.04 25.82
C SER A 230 -8.98 -6.57 27.19
N GLN A 231 -7.74 -6.25 27.58
CA GLN A 231 -7.15 -6.56 28.89
C GLN A 231 -7.44 -5.49 29.97
N GLY A 232 -8.26 -4.47 29.63
CA GLY A 232 -8.60 -3.38 30.55
C GLY A 232 -7.54 -2.27 30.64
N ILE A 233 -6.56 -2.25 29.74
CA ILE A 233 -5.52 -1.23 29.68
C ILE A 233 -5.91 -0.21 28.62
N GLU A 234 -6.43 0.94 29.03
CA GLU A 234 -6.73 2.05 28.13
C GLU A 234 -5.50 2.95 27.99
N ILE A 235 -4.87 2.91 26.80
CA ILE A 235 -3.75 3.77 26.44
C ILE A 235 -4.02 4.42 25.07
N ASN A 236 -3.91 5.74 25.00
CA ASN A 236 -4.00 6.43 23.72
C ASN A 236 -2.70 6.27 22.92
N TYR A 237 -2.75 6.66 21.64
CA TYR A 237 -1.60 6.47 20.74
C TYR A 237 -0.38 7.30 21.16
N VAL A 238 -0.58 8.52 21.62
CA VAL A 238 0.50 9.44 22.03
C VAL A 238 1.24 8.89 23.25
N ASP A 239 0.50 8.43 24.26
CA ASP A 239 1.10 7.86 25.47
C ASP A 239 1.84 6.55 25.18
N LEU A 240 1.33 5.74 24.23
CA LEU A 240 1.99 4.51 23.80
C LEU A 240 3.32 4.81 23.08
N VAL A 241 3.35 5.82 22.20
CA VAL A 241 4.59 6.30 21.55
C VAL A 241 5.57 6.84 22.58
N ALA A 242 5.10 7.61 23.57
CA ALA A 242 5.95 8.10 24.66
C ALA A 242 6.54 6.96 25.50
N ALA A 243 5.74 5.93 25.81
CA ALA A 243 6.20 4.75 26.54
C ALA A 243 7.23 3.94 25.74
N ALA A 244 7.06 3.84 24.42
CA ALA A 244 8.05 3.23 23.51
C ALA A 244 9.37 4.01 23.52
N LYS A 245 9.31 5.32 23.33
CA LYS A 245 10.49 6.21 23.32
C LYS A 245 11.28 6.18 24.62
N ALA A 246 10.62 5.88 25.74
CA ALA A 246 11.27 5.81 27.05
C ALA A 246 12.07 4.51 27.29
N GLN A 247 12.07 3.55 26.37
CA GLN A 247 12.82 2.31 26.51
C GLN A 247 14.33 2.57 26.38
N SER A 248 15.11 2.00 27.31
CA SER A 248 16.58 2.20 27.38
C SER A 248 17.34 1.51 26.25
N ASP A 249 16.81 0.38 25.75
CA ASP A 249 17.34 -0.32 24.57
C ASP A 249 16.26 -0.39 23.49
N PRO A 250 16.29 0.53 22.51
CA PRO A 250 15.28 0.59 21.46
C PRO A 250 15.31 -0.61 20.51
N TRP A 251 16.37 -1.40 20.51
CA TRP A 251 16.60 -2.52 19.61
C TRP A 251 16.54 -3.89 20.28
N ARG A 252 16.09 -3.93 21.52
CA ARG A 252 16.09 -5.15 22.36
C ARG A 252 15.39 -6.33 21.70
N THR A 253 14.21 -6.10 21.11
CA THR A 253 13.38 -7.12 20.46
C THR A 253 12.98 -6.66 19.07
N LEU A 254 13.15 -7.54 18.09
CA LEU A 254 12.80 -7.30 16.69
C LEU A 254 11.99 -8.47 16.14
N PHE A 255 11.16 -8.21 15.16
CA PHE A 255 10.42 -9.23 14.42
C PHE A 255 10.22 -8.82 12.97
N PHE A 256 10.15 -9.79 12.08
CA PHE A 256 9.85 -9.52 10.68
C PHE A 256 8.38 -9.13 10.54
N VAL A 257 8.12 -7.86 10.26
CA VAL A 257 6.77 -7.28 10.29
C VAL A 257 5.81 -7.89 9.26
N ASP A 258 6.33 -8.43 8.16
CA ASP A 258 5.55 -9.06 7.10
C ASP A 258 5.43 -10.59 7.28
N ALA A 259 5.82 -11.13 8.46
CA ALA A 259 5.57 -12.54 8.77
C ALA A 259 4.05 -12.83 8.78
N PRO A 260 3.60 -13.95 8.19
CA PRO A 260 2.17 -14.27 8.03
C PRO A 260 1.38 -14.21 9.33
N VAL A 261 2.01 -14.49 10.46
CA VAL A 261 1.35 -14.46 11.79
C VAL A 261 0.84 -13.07 12.19
N PHE A 262 1.35 -11.98 11.61
CA PHE A 262 0.97 -10.61 11.96
C PHE A 262 -0.15 -10.02 11.10
N VAL A 263 -0.64 -10.74 10.09
CA VAL A 263 -1.72 -10.29 9.21
C VAL A 263 -3.09 -10.37 9.89
N TYR A 264 -3.27 -11.33 10.80
CA TYR A 264 -4.57 -11.64 11.41
C TYR A 264 -4.94 -10.70 12.55
N ALA A 265 -6.24 -10.40 12.70
CA ALA A 265 -6.78 -9.63 13.79
C ALA A 265 -6.77 -10.41 15.14
N GLY A 266 -6.62 -9.67 16.25
CA GLY A 266 -6.66 -10.17 17.63
C GLY A 266 -5.42 -11.00 18.02
N GLY A 267 -5.04 -10.95 19.31
CA GLY A 267 -3.92 -11.71 19.86
C GLY A 267 -2.53 -11.25 19.38
N MET A 268 -2.40 -10.03 18.91
CA MET A 268 -1.15 -9.50 18.35
C MET A 268 -0.02 -9.49 19.38
N ILE A 269 -0.31 -9.12 20.62
CA ILE A 269 0.68 -9.12 21.71
C ILE A 269 1.25 -10.53 21.91
N ALA A 270 0.37 -11.53 21.98
CA ALA A 270 0.79 -12.92 22.17
C ALA A 270 1.68 -13.42 21.00
N ARG A 271 1.35 -13.03 19.77
CA ARG A 271 2.15 -13.38 18.57
C ARG A 271 3.52 -12.72 18.59
N ILE A 272 3.62 -11.43 18.91
CA ILE A 272 4.91 -10.74 19.05
C ILE A 272 5.77 -11.43 20.15
N GLN A 273 5.18 -11.75 21.29
CA GLN A 273 5.87 -12.45 22.36
C GLN A 273 6.28 -13.87 21.96
N GLN A 274 5.44 -14.58 21.22
CA GLN A 274 5.77 -15.92 20.73
C GLN A 274 6.90 -15.87 19.71
N TYR A 275 6.84 -14.95 18.76
CA TYR A 275 7.92 -14.74 17.79
C TYR A 275 9.26 -14.43 18.47
N ALA A 276 9.26 -13.60 19.53
CA ALA A 276 10.46 -13.32 20.31
C ALA A 276 11.02 -14.59 20.97
N ARG A 277 10.17 -15.48 21.52
CA ARG A 277 10.61 -16.76 22.11
C ARG A 277 11.21 -17.69 21.05
N GLU A 278 10.56 -17.83 19.90
CA GLU A 278 10.97 -18.70 18.80
C GLU A 278 12.31 -18.27 18.19
N THR A 279 12.56 -16.95 18.16
CA THR A 279 13.81 -16.39 17.66
C THR A 279 14.88 -16.15 18.75
N GLY A 280 14.62 -16.62 19.98
CA GLY A 280 15.59 -16.53 21.08
C GLY A 280 15.87 -15.12 21.58
N GLN A 281 14.94 -14.18 21.35
CA GLN A 281 15.05 -12.78 21.76
C GLN A 281 14.38 -12.51 23.11
N PRO A 282 14.74 -11.42 23.81
CA PRO A 282 14.04 -10.99 25.00
C PRO A 282 12.55 -10.74 24.70
N VAL A 283 11.66 -11.33 25.50
CA VAL A 283 10.21 -11.17 25.33
C VAL A 283 9.77 -9.78 25.79
N PRO A 284 9.06 -8.99 24.97
CA PRO A 284 8.53 -7.71 25.41
C PRO A 284 7.28 -7.93 26.28
N GLU A 285 7.25 -7.35 27.48
CA GLU A 285 6.20 -7.58 28.48
C GLU A 285 5.30 -6.36 28.69
N THR A 286 5.89 -5.16 28.67
CA THR A 286 5.15 -3.92 28.90
C THR A 286 4.61 -3.33 27.61
N PRO A 287 3.53 -2.51 27.67
CA PRO A 287 3.03 -1.81 26.46
C PRO A 287 4.12 -1.00 25.75
N GLY A 288 5.02 -0.37 26.49
CA GLY A 288 6.14 0.40 25.93
C GLY A 288 7.15 -0.48 25.20
N GLU A 289 7.53 -1.64 25.75
CA GLU A 289 8.44 -2.59 25.08
C GLU A 289 7.83 -3.18 23.82
N ILE A 290 6.54 -3.53 23.83
CA ILE A 290 5.82 -4.07 22.67
C ILE A 290 5.72 -3.01 21.55
N ALA A 291 5.37 -1.78 21.92
CA ALA A 291 5.31 -0.68 20.97
C ALA A 291 6.69 -0.35 20.38
N GLN A 292 7.74 -0.35 21.23
CA GLN A 292 9.12 -0.11 20.79
C GLN A 292 9.60 -1.19 19.82
N ALA A 293 9.36 -2.47 20.14
CA ALA A 293 9.68 -3.57 19.24
C ALA A 293 8.99 -3.42 17.88
N THR A 294 7.73 -2.94 17.89
CA THR A 294 6.97 -2.68 16.65
C THR A 294 7.58 -1.54 15.83
N PHE A 295 7.86 -0.39 16.45
CA PHE A 295 8.42 0.75 15.74
C PHE A 295 9.85 0.48 15.24
N ALA A 296 10.67 -0.20 16.04
CA ALA A 296 12.02 -0.63 15.64
C ALA A 296 11.99 -1.55 14.42
N SER A 297 11.11 -2.54 14.43
CA SER A 297 10.96 -3.50 13.33
C SER A 297 10.42 -2.83 12.06
N LEU A 298 9.46 -1.91 12.18
CA LEU A 298 8.96 -1.12 11.05
C LEU A 298 10.03 -0.22 10.44
N ALA A 299 10.80 0.51 11.27
CA ALA A 299 11.88 1.36 10.79
C ALA A 299 12.94 0.56 10.01
N LEU A 300 13.31 -0.63 10.53
CA LEU A 300 14.26 -1.52 9.87
C LEU A 300 13.70 -2.09 8.56
N GLN A 301 12.41 -2.44 8.52
CA GLN A 301 11.75 -2.86 7.28
C GLN A 301 11.75 -1.74 6.23
N TYR A 302 11.52 -0.49 6.64
CA TYR A 302 11.60 0.64 5.72
C TYR A 302 13.02 0.84 5.18
N ALA A 303 14.05 0.69 6.03
CA ALA A 303 15.43 0.78 5.60
C ALA A 303 15.81 -0.34 4.61
N HIS A 304 15.43 -1.60 4.90
CA HIS A 304 15.58 -2.74 3.99
C HIS A 304 14.90 -2.47 2.64
N THR A 305 13.63 -2.05 2.67
CA THR A 305 12.86 -1.76 1.46
C THR A 305 13.49 -0.62 0.65
N ALA A 306 14.02 0.43 1.31
CA ALA A 306 14.74 1.51 0.63
C ALA A 306 15.95 1.00 -0.14
N ASP A 307 16.73 0.09 0.45
CA ASP A 307 17.91 -0.48 -0.21
C ASP A 307 17.52 -1.35 -1.41
N VAL A 308 16.48 -2.18 -1.27
CA VAL A 308 15.96 -3.01 -2.36
C VAL A 308 15.42 -2.14 -3.51
N LEU A 309 14.66 -1.09 -3.21
CA LEU A 309 14.16 -0.16 -4.22
C LEU A 309 15.30 0.57 -4.94
N ALA A 310 16.35 0.97 -4.21
CA ALA A 310 17.54 1.59 -4.80
C ALA A 310 18.29 0.61 -5.73
N GLU A 311 18.45 -0.64 -5.31
CA GLU A 311 19.08 -1.69 -6.12
C GLU A 311 18.29 -1.95 -7.41
N CYS A 312 16.97 -2.12 -7.30
CA CYS A 312 16.11 -2.42 -8.45
C CYS A 312 16.01 -1.26 -9.43
N SER A 313 15.83 -0.03 -8.92
CA SER A 313 15.58 1.15 -9.77
C SER A 313 16.85 1.86 -10.23
N GLY A 314 17.98 1.62 -9.57
CA GLY A 314 19.22 2.38 -9.78
C GLY A 314 19.17 3.84 -9.28
N LEU A 315 18.11 4.22 -8.54
CA LEU A 315 17.92 5.56 -8.02
C LEU A 315 18.72 5.80 -6.73
N ALA A 316 19.25 7.00 -6.56
CA ALA A 316 20.09 7.34 -5.40
C ALA A 316 19.35 7.41 -4.06
N MET A 317 18.04 7.60 -4.10
CA MET A 317 17.15 7.70 -2.94
C MET A 317 17.64 8.69 -1.87
N PRO A 318 17.69 9.98 -2.18
CA PRO A 318 18.29 10.97 -1.29
C PRO A 318 17.47 11.20 -0.01
N ALA A 319 16.15 11.03 -0.08
CA ALA A 319 15.24 11.23 1.04
C ALA A 319 14.10 10.21 1.02
N ILE A 320 13.43 10.07 2.17
CA ILE A 320 12.20 9.30 2.34
C ILE A 320 11.09 10.25 2.80
N HIS A 321 10.03 10.36 2.03
CA HIS A 321 8.86 11.16 2.38
C HIS A 321 7.78 10.30 3.02
N ILE A 322 7.41 10.56 4.28
CA ILE A 322 6.34 9.85 4.99
C ILE A 322 5.08 10.71 4.98
N VAL A 323 4.01 10.22 4.35
CA VAL A 323 2.70 10.87 4.28
C VAL A 323 1.62 10.03 4.94
N GLY A 324 0.44 10.60 5.14
CA GLY A 324 -0.65 9.94 5.83
C GLY A 324 -0.56 10.05 7.36
N GLY A 325 -1.43 9.32 8.06
CA GLY A 325 -1.53 9.39 9.52
C GLY A 325 -0.25 9.03 10.28
N GLY A 326 0.56 8.12 9.74
CA GLY A 326 1.84 7.71 10.32
C GLY A 326 2.91 8.81 10.34
N ALA A 327 2.78 9.83 9.49
CA ALA A 327 3.65 11.00 9.49
C ALA A 327 3.67 11.75 10.84
N GLN A 328 2.67 11.56 11.66
CA GLN A 328 2.59 12.16 13.01
C GLN A 328 3.43 11.41 14.05
N ASN A 329 3.97 10.24 13.75
CA ASN A 329 4.81 9.49 14.67
C ASN A 329 6.28 9.93 14.51
N GLU A 330 6.65 11.01 15.22
CA GLU A 330 8.00 11.56 15.19
C GLU A 330 9.07 10.54 15.62
N HIS A 331 8.73 9.64 16.55
CA HIS A 331 9.65 8.61 17.02
C HIS A 331 9.99 7.61 15.92
N LEU A 332 8.98 7.09 15.24
CA LEU A 332 9.18 6.19 14.08
C LEU A 332 9.91 6.90 12.94
N SER A 333 9.58 8.17 12.68
CA SER A 333 10.23 8.97 11.63
C SER A 333 11.72 9.15 11.90
N GLN A 334 12.11 9.50 13.15
CA GLN A 334 13.51 9.60 13.53
C GLN A 334 14.24 8.24 13.46
N MET A 335 13.61 7.16 13.97
CA MET A 335 14.19 5.82 13.86
C MET A 335 14.40 5.43 12.40
N THR A 336 13.46 5.75 11.52
CA THR A 336 13.57 5.50 10.08
C THR A 336 14.75 6.27 9.47
N ALA A 337 14.93 7.55 9.82
CA ALA A 337 16.08 8.33 9.38
C ALA A 337 17.40 7.71 9.84
N ASP A 338 17.48 7.32 11.10
CA ASP A 338 18.68 6.75 11.70
C ASP A 338 19.08 5.42 11.03
N VAL A 339 18.13 4.47 10.87
CA VAL A 339 18.45 3.16 10.33
C VAL A 339 18.62 3.14 8.82
N SER A 340 17.94 4.02 8.07
CA SER A 340 18.10 4.13 6.62
C SER A 340 19.33 4.97 6.22
N ASN A 341 19.87 5.75 7.14
CA ASN A 341 20.89 6.79 6.90
C ASN A 341 20.46 7.77 5.80
N LYS A 342 19.18 8.13 5.78
CA LYS A 342 18.56 9.06 4.82
C LYS A 342 17.77 10.12 5.57
N GLU A 343 17.67 11.30 4.96
CA GLU A 343 16.74 12.31 5.44
C GLU A 343 15.30 11.78 5.36
N VAL A 344 14.51 12.01 6.41
CA VAL A 344 13.08 11.70 6.42
C VAL A 344 12.30 13.01 6.53
N ILE A 345 11.35 13.21 5.61
CA ILE A 345 10.47 14.37 5.56
C ILE A 345 9.03 13.87 5.77
N THR A 346 8.28 14.48 6.68
CA THR A 346 6.92 14.01 7.01
C THR A 346 5.85 15.00 6.59
N GLY A 347 4.72 14.48 6.08
CA GLY A 347 3.53 15.23 5.66
C GLY A 347 3.41 15.37 4.13
N PRO A 348 2.22 15.71 3.63
CA PRO A 348 0.99 16.04 4.38
C PRO A 348 0.30 14.80 5.00
N ILE A 349 -0.49 15.05 6.07
CA ILE A 349 -1.23 13.98 6.78
C ILE A 349 -2.38 13.46 5.92
N GLU A 350 -3.15 14.39 5.33
CA GLU A 350 -4.31 14.09 4.47
C GLU A 350 -3.90 13.99 2.99
N ALA A 351 -2.75 13.38 2.72
CA ALA A 351 -2.17 13.32 1.37
C ALA A 351 -3.13 12.73 0.33
N THR A 352 -3.88 11.69 0.65
CA THR A 352 -4.86 11.06 -0.25
C THR A 352 -5.94 12.05 -0.69
N ALA A 353 -6.54 12.77 0.24
CA ALA A 353 -7.58 13.75 -0.07
C ALA A 353 -7.03 14.94 -0.88
N ILE A 354 -5.83 15.40 -0.53
CA ILE A 354 -5.13 16.48 -1.24
C ILE A 354 -4.79 16.04 -2.66
N GLY A 355 -4.26 14.83 -2.85
CA GLY A 355 -3.93 14.32 -4.17
C GLY A 355 -5.15 14.15 -5.06
N ASN A 356 -6.25 13.63 -4.51
CA ASN A 356 -7.53 13.58 -5.21
C ASN A 356 -7.97 14.98 -5.70
N ALA A 357 -7.91 16.01 -4.85
CA ALA A 357 -8.23 17.39 -5.22
C ALA A 357 -7.25 17.96 -6.27
N ILE A 358 -5.97 17.63 -6.19
CA ILE A 358 -4.94 18.05 -7.15
C ILE A 358 -5.24 17.49 -8.54
N VAL A 359 -5.56 16.19 -8.67
CA VAL A 359 -5.89 15.58 -9.97
C VAL A 359 -7.09 16.31 -10.58
N GLN A 360 -8.13 16.61 -9.80
CA GLN A 360 -9.27 17.40 -10.28
C GLN A 360 -8.86 18.82 -10.70
N ALA A 361 -7.98 19.47 -9.94
CA ALA A 361 -7.49 20.81 -10.25
C ALA A 361 -6.66 20.84 -11.54
N ILE A 362 -5.84 19.83 -11.78
CA ILE A 362 -5.09 19.67 -13.04
C ILE A 362 -6.06 19.43 -14.20
N THR A 363 -7.01 18.50 -14.06
CA THR A 363 -8.01 18.20 -15.10
C THR A 363 -8.85 19.42 -15.47
N THR A 364 -9.16 20.27 -14.51
CA THR A 364 -9.95 21.50 -14.76
C THR A 364 -9.11 22.69 -15.19
N GLY A 365 -7.79 22.56 -15.26
CA GLY A 365 -6.85 23.62 -15.65
C GLY A 365 -6.59 24.68 -14.56
N ALA A 366 -6.97 24.40 -13.29
CA ALA A 366 -6.68 25.28 -12.16
C ALA A 366 -5.21 25.15 -11.71
N ILE A 367 -4.58 24.01 -11.93
CA ILE A 367 -3.16 23.75 -11.73
C ILE A 367 -2.60 23.18 -13.04
N ALA A 368 -1.39 23.59 -13.43
CA ALA A 368 -0.82 23.24 -14.73
C ALA A 368 -0.43 21.75 -14.83
N ASP A 369 0.25 21.23 -13.81
CA ASP A 369 0.82 19.89 -13.77
C ASP A 369 1.14 19.44 -12.34
N ILE A 370 1.60 18.19 -12.18
CA ILE A 370 1.98 17.61 -10.88
C ILE A 370 3.17 18.34 -10.25
N GLY A 371 4.13 18.81 -11.04
CA GLY A 371 5.29 19.57 -10.55
C GLY A 371 4.85 20.88 -9.91
N SER A 372 3.96 21.62 -10.57
CA SER A 372 3.35 22.85 -10.05
C SER A 372 2.55 22.59 -8.77
N ALA A 373 1.82 21.48 -8.71
CA ALA A 373 1.07 21.08 -7.51
C ALA A 373 2.01 20.77 -6.32
N ARG A 374 3.05 20.00 -6.54
CA ARG A 374 4.06 19.67 -5.51
C ARG A 374 4.79 20.92 -5.01
N ALA A 375 5.15 21.83 -5.91
CA ALA A 375 5.74 23.12 -5.53
C ALA A 375 4.79 23.96 -4.67
N LEU A 376 3.49 23.95 -4.98
CA LEU A 376 2.47 24.62 -4.18
C LEU A 376 2.36 24.01 -2.78
N ILE A 377 2.40 22.68 -2.66
CA ILE A 377 2.37 21.97 -1.38
C ILE A 377 3.62 22.35 -0.54
N SER A 378 4.82 22.27 -1.13
CA SER A 378 6.08 22.59 -0.45
C SER A 378 6.14 24.04 0.04
N SER A 379 5.52 24.97 -0.69
CA SER A 379 5.49 26.41 -0.33
C SER A 379 4.32 26.78 0.58
N SER A 380 3.44 25.84 0.91
CA SER A 380 2.27 26.09 1.76
C SER A 380 2.62 26.20 3.24
N ASP A 381 1.66 26.71 4.05
CA ASP A 381 1.79 26.76 5.52
C ASP A 381 1.64 25.39 6.20
N MET A 382 1.58 24.28 5.44
CA MET A 382 1.56 22.94 6.00
C MET A 382 2.88 22.65 6.71
N LYS A 383 2.76 22.11 7.93
CA LYS A 383 3.95 21.78 8.73
C LYS A 383 4.54 20.45 8.26
N PHE A 384 5.78 20.48 7.83
CA PHE A 384 6.58 19.31 7.54
C PHE A 384 7.61 19.10 8.64
N GLY A 385 7.73 17.87 9.15
CA GLY A 385 8.83 17.49 10.02
C GLY A 385 10.00 17.02 9.17
N THR A 386 11.22 17.36 9.58
CA THR A 386 12.45 16.89 8.94
C THR A 386 13.31 16.20 9.98
N TYR A 387 13.75 14.99 9.69
CA TYR A 387 14.53 14.14 10.57
C TYR A 387 15.82 13.75 9.86
N GLN A 388 16.94 14.16 10.46
CA GLN A 388 18.27 13.84 9.96
C GLN A 388 18.79 12.56 10.62
N PRO A 389 19.52 11.70 9.89
CA PRO A 389 20.13 10.52 10.48
C PRO A 389 21.16 10.91 11.54
N THR A 390 21.28 10.11 12.60
CA THR A 390 22.27 10.33 13.66
C THR A 390 23.68 10.42 13.10
N THR A 391 24.48 11.34 13.65
CA THR A 391 25.91 11.48 13.34
C THR A 391 26.80 10.83 14.40
N ASP A 392 26.21 10.35 15.51
CA ASP A 392 26.95 9.67 16.57
C ASP A 392 27.52 8.33 16.10
N SER A 393 28.83 8.17 16.21
CA SER A 393 29.54 7.00 15.70
C SER A 393 29.21 5.73 16.44
N SER A 394 28.94 5.79 17.75
CA SER A 394 28.52 4.63 18.55
C SER A 394 27.11 4.15 18.17
N ALA A 395 26.19 5.11 18.00
CA ALA A 395 24.83 4.79 17.53
C ALA A 395 24.86 4.18 16.12
N ARG A 396 25.69 4.68 15.21
CA ARG A 396 25.86 4.11 13.86
C ARG A 396 26.39 2.69 13.87
N GLU A 397 27.36 2.36 14.72
CA GLU A 397 27.88 1.00 14.85
C GLU A 397 26.80 0.06 15.39
N GLN A 398 26.04 0.52 16.40
CA GLN A 398 24.88 -0.24 16.90
C GLN A 398 23.83 -0.47 15.82
N ILE A 399 23.47 0.57 15.05
CA ILE A 399 22.51 0.47 13.94
C ILE A 399 22.96 -0.57 12.91
N LYS A 400 24.25 -0.59 12.54
CA LYS A 400 24.78 -1.58 11.61
C LYS A 400 24.59 -3.00 12.13
N ALA A 401 24.89 -3.25 13.40
CA ALA A 401 24.68 -4.56 14.02
C ALA A 401 23.20 -4.96 14.05
N VAL A 402 22.31 -3.99 14.35
CA VAL A 402 20.86 -4.20 14.39
C VAL A 402 20.29 -4.49 13.01
N ARG A 403 20.75 -3.79 11.97
CA ARG A 403 20.35 -4.07 10.58
C ARG A 403 20.72 -5.49 10.18
N ASN A 404 21.95 -5.94 10.46
CA ASN A 404 22.36 -7.32 10.16
C ASN A 404 21.47 -8.35 10.88
N ARG A 405 21.14 -8.10 12.16
CA ARG A 405 20.21 -8.97 12.90
C ARG A 405 18.81 -9.00 12.27
N TYR A 406 18.34 -7.88 11.73
CA TYR A 406 17.05 -7.86 11.04
C TYR A 406 17.06 -8.61 9.72
N GLU A 407 18.14 -8.51 8.94
CA GLU A 407 18.32 -9.31 7.71
C GLU A 407 18.35 -10.83 8.00
N GLU A 408 18.95 -11.24 9.14
CA GLU A 408 18.89 -12.64 9.58
C GLU A 408 17.45 -13.09 9.88
N LEU A 409 16.62 -12.23 10.47
CA LEU A 409 15.19 -12.53 10.71
C LEU A 409 14.42 -12.67 9.39
N ILE A 410 14.66 -11.79 8.41
CA ILE A 410 14.06 -11.89 7.07
C ILE A 410 14.46 -13.23 6.42
N ALA A 411 15.76 -13.57 6.44
CA ALA A 411 16.26 -14.80 5.84
C ALA A 411 15.69 -16.05 6.54
N HIS A 412 15.57 -16.04 7.86
CA HIS A 412 14.97 -17.13 8.62
C HIS A 412 13.51 -17.36 8.22
N GLN A 413 12.71 -16.29 8.11
CA GLN A 413 11.30 -16.40 7.73
C GLN A 413 11.14 -17.00 6.32
N ARG A 414 11.97 -16.60 5.36
CA ARG A 414 11.95 -17.10 3.97
C ARG A 414 12.24 -18.59 3.84
N VAL A 415 12.93 -19.18 4.80
CA VAL A 415 13.21 -20.64 4.83
C VAL A 415 12.03 -21.41 5.42
N THR A 416 11.19 -20.73 6.23
CA THR A 416 10.04 -21.35 6.92
C THR A 416 8.72 -21.17 6.18
N ASP A 417 8.63 -20.23 5.24
CA ASP A 417 7.50 -20.01 4.33
C ASP A 417 7.65 -20.89 3.06
#